data_c9f9d83083229980074b59052e2a1c96
#
_entry.id   c9f9d83083229980074b59052e2a1c96
#
_cell.length_a   1.000
_cell.length_b   1.000
_cell.length_c   1.000
_cell.angle_alpha   90.00
_cell.angle_beta   90.00
_cell.angle_gamma   90.00
#
_symmetry.space_group_name_H-M   'P 1'
#
loop_
_entity.id
_entity.type
_entity.pdbx_description
1 polymer ?
#
loop_
_entity_poly.entity_id
_entity_poly.type
_entity_poly.pdbx_seq_one_letter_code
_entity_poly.pdbx_strand_id
1 'polypeptide(L)'
;MINILKIKSEIYKFAQKYGIKFIILFGSQVKETLKKESDFDVAISLNNGRSIFDDSKLYSELLENFSHVFNAKEDKIDLTDLDKVNILLRYDVTSGGKLLYGDENNYAQYRAFAFREYIDAKPLFRLEDYLINKSQRLINEALLK
;
A
#
# COMPACT_ATOMS: atom_id res chain seq x y z
N MET A 1 -20.70 -4.29 3.26
CA MET A 1 -19.63 -5.25 3.64
C MET A 1 -18.98 -5.79 2.39
N ILE A 2 -17.65 -5.74 2.30
CA ILE A 2 -16.92 -6.23 1.13
C ILE A 2 -16.90 -7.76 1.16
N ASN A 3 -17.38 -8.41 0.10
CA ASN A 3 -17.28 -9.85 -0.01
C ASN A 3 -15.91 -10.23 -0.57
N ILE A 4 -14.98 -10.54 0.33
CA ILE A 4 -13.58 -10.81 -0.01
C ILE A 4 -13.44 -12.00 -0.98
N LEU A 5 -14.24 -13.04 -0.83
CA LEU A 5 -14.17 -14.23 -1.69
C LEU A 5 -14.54 -13.89 -3.14
N LYS A 6 -15.59 -13.10 -3.33
CA LYS A 6 -16.01 -12.65 -4.66
C LYS A 6 -14.95 -11.76 -5.28
N ILE A 7 -14.39 -10.84 -4.51
CA ILE A 7 -13.34 -9.93 -4.95
C ILE A 7 -12.10 -10.72 -5.38
N LYS A 8 -11.66 -11.67 -4.59
CA LYS A 8 -10.50 -12.52 -4.93
C LYS A 8 -10.72 -13.28 -6.23
N SER A 9 -11.92 -13.82 -6.44
CA SER A 9 -12.26 -14.54 -7.67
C SER A 9 -12.15 -13.63 -8.91
N GLU A 10 -12.70 -12.42 -8.83
CA GLU A 10 -12.66 -11.47 -9.93
C GLU A 10 -11.24 -10.95 -10.19
N ILE A 11 -10.48 -10.66 -9.15
CA ILE A 11 -9.09 -10.22 -9.25
C ILE A 11 -8.22 -11.29 -9.91
N TYR A 12 -8.41 -12.54 -9.56
CA TYR A 12 -7.63 -13.65 -10.12
C TYR A 12 -7.67 -13.66 -11.64
N LYS A 13 -8.83 -13.31 -12.22
CA LYS A 13 -9.02 -13.31 -13.68
C LYS A 13 -8.09 -12.35 -14.41
N PHE A 14 -7.79 -11.17 -13.82
CA PHE A 14 -6.93 -10.20 -14.50
C PHE A 14 -5.52 -10.14 -13.95
N ALA A 15 -5.28 -10.57 -12.71
CA ALA A 15 -3.98 -10.47 -12.07
C ALA A 15 -2.89 -11.23 -12.82
N GLN A 16 -3.20 -12.40 -13.32
CA GLN A 16 -2.25 -13.22 -14.11
C GLN A 16 -1.91 -12.54 -15.42
N LYS A 17 -2.89 -11.93 -16.08
CA LYS A 17 -2.71 -11.23 -17.34
C LYS A 17 -1.68 -10.10 -17.24
N TYR A 18 -1.67 -9.38 -16.14
CA TYR A 18 -0.79 -8.22 -15.95
C TYR A 18 0.53 -8.57 -15.25
N GLY A 19 0.76 -9.84 -14.93
CA GLY A 19 1.98 -10.26 -14.24
C GLY A 19 2.10 -9.67 -12.84
N ILE A 20 1.02 -9.68 -12.10
CA ILE A 20 0.97 -9.17 -10.74
C ILE A 20 1.47 -10.25 -9.78
N LYS A 21 2.31 -9.84 -8.82
CA LYS A 21 2.84 -10.72 -7.77
C LYS A 21 1.96 -10.67 -6.52
N PHE A 22 1.67 -9.47 -6.02
CA PHE A 22 0.81 -9.25 -4.85
C PHE A 22 -0.18 -8.13 -5.09
N ILE A 23 -1.40 -8.30 -4.57
CA ILE A 23 -2.40 -7.23 -4.43
C ILE A 23 -2.85 -7.24 -2.97
N ILE A 24 -2.73 -6.09 -2.31
CA ILE A 24 -3.05 -5.95 -0.88
C ILE A 24 -4.02 -4.78 -0.72
N LEU A 25 -5.16 -5.04 -0.09
CA LEU A 25 -6.09 -3.99 0.31
C LEU A 25 -5.68 -3.50 1.69
N PHE A 26 -5.50 -2.19 1.83
CA PHE A 26 -5.10 -1.60 3.11
C PHE A 26 -5.91 -0.34 3.40
N GLY A 27 -5.59 0.36 4.48
CA GLY A 27 -6.26 1.59 4.85
C GLY A 27 -7.63 1.38 5.48
N SER A 28 -8.54 2.35 5.31
CA SER A 28 -9.82 2.39 6.00
C SER A 28 -10.78 1.26 5.62
N GLN A 29 -10.67 0.71 4.42
CA GLN A 29 -11.54 -0.39 3.96
C GLN A 29 -11.24 -1.74 4.63
N VAL A 30 -10.08 -1.86 5.25
CA VAL A 30 -9.66 -3.07 5.99
C VAL A 30 -10.02 -2.94 7.46
N LYS A 31 -9.95 -1.73 8.00
CA LYS A 31 -10.36 -1.41 9.36
C LYS A 31 -11.89 -1.27 9.37
N GLU A 32 -12.56 -1.91 10.31
CA GLU A 32 -14.03 -1.96 10.41
C GLU A 32 -14.73 -0.60 10.55
N THR A 33 -14.00 0.49 10.46
CA THR A 33 -14.50 1.86 10.52
C THR A 33 -15.00 2.36 9.15
N LEU A 34 -15.63 1.49 8.38
CA LEU A 34 -16.11 1.76 7.03
C LEU A 34 -17.13 2.90 6.99
N LYS A 35 -16.69 4.03 6.47
CA LYS A 35 -17.58 5.02 5.90
C LYS A 35 -17.81 4.65 4.45
N LYS A 36 -19.05 4.67 3.96
CA LYS A 36 -19.43 4.32 2.59
C LYS A 36 -18.68 5.13 1.51
N GLU A 37 -18.02 6.21 1.90
CA GLU A 37 -17.32 7.14 1.02
C GLU A 37 -15.80 7.04 1.10
N SER A 38 -15.27 6.04 1.85
CA SER A 38 -13.82 5.87 1.98
C SER A 38 -13.20 5.35 0.70
N ASP A 39 -12.00 5.83 0.37
CA ASP A 39 -11.23 5.37 -0.76
C ASP A 39 -10.75 3.92 -0.54
N PHE A 40 -10.54 3.22 -1.66
CA PHE A 40 -9.95 1.89 -1.66
C PHE A 40 -8.45 2.04 -1.90
N ASP A 41 -7.65 1.77 -0.88
CA ASP A 41 -6.20 1.80 -0.97
C ASP A 41 -5.69 0.41 -1.35
N VAL A 42 -5.10 0.31 -2.53
CA VAL A 42 -4.64 -0.96 -3.09
C VAL A 42 -3.15 -0.87 -3.38
N ALA A 43 -2.37 -1.72 -2.74
CA ALA A 43 -0.94 -1.85 -3.01
C ALA A 43 -0.70 -3.01 -3.96
N ILE A 44 0.13 -2.78 -4.97
CA ILE A 44 0.41 -3.76 -6.02
C ILE A 44 1.91 -3.95 -6.13
N SER A 45 2.34 -5.20 -6.22
CA SER A 45 3.71 -5.57 -6.59
C SER A 45 3.65 -6.36 -7.89
N LEU A 46 4.40 -5.91 -8.89
CA LEU A 46 4.51 -6.60 -10.17
C LEU A 46 5.70 -7.55 -10.19
N ASN A 47 5.61 -8.59 -11.02
CA ASN A 47 6.73 -9.48 -11.26
C ASN A 47 7.84 -8.76 -12.04
N ASN A 48 9.08 -9.24 -11.90
CA ASN A 48 10.26 -8.76 -12.66
C ASN A 48 10.65 -7.31 -12.38
N GLY A 49 10.35 -6.78 -11.21
CA GLY A 49 10.78 -5.44 -10.79
C GLY A 49 10.13 -4.28 -11.55
N ARG A 50 9.07 -4.55 -12.29
CA ARG A 50 8.32 -3.51 -13.00
C ARG A 50 7.50 -2.66 -12.02
N SER A 51 7.23 -1.42 -12.40
CA SER A 51 6.34 -0.53 -11.65
C SER A 51 5.04 -0.29 -12.40
N ILE A 52 3.93 -0.18 -11.66
CA ILE A 52 2.63 0.19 -12.23
C ILE A 52 2.65 1.60 -12.83
N PHE A 53 3.61 2.43 -12.43
CA PHE A 53 3.74 3.80 -12.93
C PHE A 53 4.61 3.91 -14.20
N ASP A 54 5.27 2.81 -14.62
CA ASP A 54 6.11 2.82 -15.82
C ASP A 54 5.30 2.76 -17.12
N ASP A 55 4.02 2.35 -17.03
CA ASP A 55 3.14 2.17 -18.17
C ASP A 55 1.77 2.76 -17.85
N SER A 56 1.45 3.89 -18.50
CA SER A 56 0.18 4.58 -18.28
C SER A 56 -1.03 3.74 -18.70
N LYS A 57 -0.88 2.92 -19.74
CA LYS A 57 -1.94 2.02 -20.18
C LYS A 57 -2.23 0.96 -19.13
N LEU A 58 -1.19 0.36 -18.57
CA LEU A 58 -1.32 -0.62 -17.48
C LEU A 58 -2.03 0.01 -16.27
N TYR A 59 -1.60 1.21 -15.88
CA TYR A 59 -2.19 1.93 -14.75
C TYR A 59 -3.69 2.17 -14.97
N SER A 60 -4.06 2.66 -16.16
CA SER A 60 -5.46 2.93 -16.51
C SER A 60 -6.30 1.65 -16.52
N GLU A 61 -5.77 0.56 -17.07
CA GLU A 61 -6.47 -0.71 -17.11
C GLU A 61 -6.66 -1.29 -15.70
N LEU A 62 -5.66 -1.15 -14.83
CA LEU A 62 -5.78 -1.58 -13.43
C LEU A 62 -6.85 -0.78 -12.70
N LEU A 63 -6.89 0.54 -12.87
CA LEU A 63 -7.93 1.38 -12.27
C LEU A 63 -9.32 0.93 -12.72
N GLU A 64 -9.50 0.69 -14.00
CA GLU A 64 -10.77 0.23 -14.56
C GLU A 64 -11.19 -1.12 -13.95
N ASN A 65 -10.26 -2.07 -13.88
CA ASN A 65 -10.54 -3.38 -13.31
C ASN A 65 -10.89 -3.31 -11.82
N PHE A 66 -10.16 -2.52 -11.04
CA PHE A 66 -10.47 -2.37 -9.62
C PHE A 66 -11.77 -1.60 -9.39
N SER A 67 -12.05 -0.61 -10.21
CA SER A 67 -13.32 0.11 -10.19
C SER A 67 -14.50 -0.85 -10.37
N HIS A 68 -14.37 -1.77 -11.30
CA HIS A 68 -15.38 -2.80 -11.56
C HIS A 68 -15.49 -3.78 -10.39
N VAL A 69 -14.37 -4.27 -9.89
CA VAL A 69 -14.32 -5.25 -8.79
C VAL A 69 -14.93 -4.69 -7.51
N PHE A 70 -14.59 -3.46 -7.15
CA PHE A 70 -15.08 -2.83 -5.93
C PHE A 70 -16.42 -2.11 -6.11
N ASN A 71 -16.92 -2.05 -7.34
CA ASN A 71 -18.13 -1.29 -7.69
C ASN A 71 -18.03 0.15 -7.19
N ALA A 72 -16.90 0.79 -7.47
CA ALA A 72 -16.58 2.14 -7.04
C ALA A 72 -16.06 2.95 -8.23
N LYS A 73 -16.15 4.27 -8.16
CA LYS A 73 -15.60 5.14 -9.19
C LYS A 73 -14.07 5.09 -9.18
N GLU A 74 -13.44 5.30 -10.32
CA GLU A 74 -11.99 5.26 -10.43
C GLU A 74 -11.29 6.28 -9.51
N ASP A 75 -11.91 7.43 -9.28
CA ASP A 75 -11.38 8.45 -8.36
C ASP A 75 -11.39 7.99 -6.89
N LYS A 76 -12.08 6.92 -6.58
CA LYS A 76 -12.09 6.29 -5.24
C LYS A 76 -11.08 5.16 -5.09
N ILE A 77 -10.33 4.86 -6.14
CA ILE A 77 -9.31 3.81 -6.11
C ILE A 77 -7.93 4.48 -6.08
N ASP A 78 -7.16 4.20 -5.03
CA ASP A 78 -5.80 4.70 -4.89
C ASP A 78 -4.82 3.54 -5.04
N LEU A 79 -4.07 3.55 -6.13
CA LEU A 79 -3.09 2.50 -6.42
C LEU A 79 -1.71 2.92 -5.93
N THR A 80 -1.05 2.03 -5.19
CA THR A 80 0.28 2.23 -4.64
C THR A 80 1.20 1.13 -5.15
N ASP A 81 2.41 1.49 -5.58
CA ASP A 81 3.44 0.52 -5.93
C ASP A 81 4.18 0.09 -4.67
N LEU A 82 3.92 -1.15 -4.25
CA LEU A 82 4.47 -1.69 -2.99
C LEU A 82 6.00 -1.70 -2.98
N ASP A 83 6.62 -1.88 -4.13
CA ASP A 83 8.08 -1.97 -4.23
C ASP A 83 8.77 -0.61 -4.28
N LYS A 84 8.02 0.47 -4.49
CA LYS A 84 8.55 1.83 -4.60
C LYS A 84 8.24 2.72 -3.40
N VAL A 85 7.40 2.25 -2.48
CA VAL A 85 7.06 3.03 -1.28
C VAL A 85 8.20 3.01 -0.26
N ASN A 86 8.16 3.96 0.69
CA ASN A 86 9.15 3.99 1.77
C ASN A 86 8.95 2.82 2.76
N ILE A 87 9.95 2.62 3.60
CA ILE A 87 9.99 1.53 4.57
C ILE A 87 8.78 1.53 5.51
N LEU A 88 8.40 2.70 5.99
CA LEU A 88 7.30 2.84 6.95
C LEU A 88 5.97 2.46 6.32
N LEU A 89 5.67 2.94 5.12
CA LEU A 89 4.43 2.61 4.42
C LEU A 89 4.38 1.13 4.04
N ARG A 90 5.52 0.57 3.59
CA ARG A 90 5.59 -0.86 3.29
C ARG A 90 5.27 -1.70 4.52
N TYR A 91 5.80 -1.33 5.66
CA TYR A 91 5.49 -2.01 6.93
C TYR A 91 4.00 -1.87 7.28
N ASP A 92 3.44 -0.67 7.17
CA ASP A 92 2.03 -0.43 7.47
C ASP A 92 1.11 -1.27 6.58
N VAL A 93 1.39 -1.31 5.28
CA VAL A 93 0.61 -2.08 4.32
C VAL A 93 0.67 -3.58 4.64
N THR A 94 1.89 -4.10 4.84
CA THR A 94 2.07 -5.55 5.04
C THR A 94 1.62 -6.02 6.41
N SER A 95 1.67 -5.17 7.43
CA SER A 95 1.25 -5.56 8.79
C SER A 95 -0.26 -5.52 8.98
N GLY A 96 -0.95 -4.55 8.36
CA GLY A 96 -2.38 -4.33 8.56
C GLY A 96 -3.26 -4.64 7.35
N GLY A 97 -2.69 -4.83 6.18
CA GLY A 97 -3.45 -5.06 4.95
C GLY A 97 -3.92 -6.50 4.78
N LYS A 98 -4.88 -6.67 3.87
CA LYS A 98 -5.37 -8.00 3.49
C LYS A 98 -4.86 -8.37 2.11
N LEU A 99 -4.25 -9.55 1.99
CA LEU A 99 -3.80 -10.09 0.72
C LEU A 99 -5.01 -10.49 -0.12
N LEU A 100 -5.19 -9.83 -1.26
CA LEU A 100 -6.25 -10.16 -2.21
C LEU A 100 -5.77 -11.10 -3.30
N TYR A 101 -4.49 -11.06 -3.64
CA TYR A 101 -3.88 -11.93 -4.66
C TYR A 101 -2.41 -12.13 -4.34
N GLY A 102 -1.95 -13.36 -4.57
CA GLY A 102 -0.54 -13.74 -4.43
C GLY A 102 -0.38 -15.04 -3.65
N ASP A 103 0.80 -15.65 -3.80
CA ASP A 103 1.15 -16.85 -3.05
C ASP A 103 1.35 -16.51 -1.56
N GLU A 104 0.64 -17.20 -0.69
CA GLU A 104 0.66 -16.92 0.74
C GLU A 104 2.04 -17.10 1.37
N ASN A 105 2.80 -18.10 0.94
CA ASN A 105 4.15 -18.35 1.45
C ASN A 105 5.11 -17.25 1.00
N ASN A 106 5.04 -16.84 -0.26
CA ASN A 106 5.86 -15.74 -0.77
C ASN A 106 5.51 -14.44 -0.08
N TYR A 107 4.24 -14.22 0.18
CA TYR A 107 3.79 -13.03 0.89
C TYR A 107 4.25 -13.02 2.35
N ALA A 108 4.22 -14.17 3.01
CA ALA A 108 4.75 -14.29 4.39
C ALA A 108 6.23 -13.94 4.45
N GLN A 109 7.03 -14.38 3.47
CA GLN A 109 8.44 -14.01 3.37
C GLN A 109 8.60 -12.51 3.11
N TYR A 110 7.78 -11.94 2.27
CA TYR A 110 7.79 -10.49 1.99
C TYR A 110 7.45 -9.68 3.25
N ARG A 111 6.45 -10.11 4.01
CA ARG A 111 6.09 -9.47 5.29
C ARG A 111 7.23 -9.53 6.28
N ALA A 112 7.90 -10.67 6.38
CA ALA A 112 9.07 -10.82 7.26
C ALA A 112 10.19 -9.87 6.85
N PHE A 113 10.42 -9.72 5.55
CA PHE A 113 11.41 -8.77 5.03
C PHE A 113 11.03 -7.33 5.39
N ALA A 114 9.78 -6.94 5.15
CA ALA A 114 9.29 -5.59 5.45
C ALA A 114 9.40 -5.28 6.96
N PHE A 115 9.09 -6.26 7.80
CA PHE A 115 9.23 -6.13 9.25
C PHE A 115 10.68 -5.93 9.67
N ARG A 116 11.60 -6.74 9.15
CA ARG A 116 13.04 -6.60 9.46
C ARG A 116 13.58 -5.26 9.00
N GLU A 117 13.21 -4.83 7.79
CA GLU A 117 13.60 -3.54 7.26
C GLU A 117 13.14 -2.41 8.18
N TYR A 118 11.89 -2.49 8.66
CA TYR A 118 11.33 -1.50 9.59
C TYR A 118 12.07 -1.50 10.93
N ILE A 119 12.33 -2.67 11.51
CA ILE A 119 13.05 -2.79 12.79
C ILE A 119 14.47 -2.22 12.67
N ASP A 120 15.16 -2.53 11.57
CA ASP A 120 16.51 -2.01 11.32
C ASP A 120 16.54 -0.50 11.15
N ALA A 121 15.47 0.07 10.59
CA ALA A 121 15.35 1.51 10.36
C ALA A 121 14.87 2.30 11.57
N LYS A 122 14.31 1.65 12.59
CA LYS A 122 13.76 2.32 13.78
C LYS A 122 14.72 3.32 14.44
N PRO A 123 15.99 3.00 14.64
CA PRO A 123 16.94 3.98 15.22
C PRO A 123 17.06 5.24 14.38
N LEU A 124 17.02 5.11 13.04
CA LEU A 124 17.04 6.26 12.14
C LEU A 124 15.77 7.10 12.26
N PHE A 125 14.62 6.49 12.38
CA PHE A 125 13.35 7.21 12.56
C PHE A 125 13.35 8.00 13.87
N ARG A 126 13.87 7.41 14.95
CA ARG A 126 14.01 8.11 16.24
C ARG A 126 14.96 9.30 16.13
N LEU A 127 16.06 9.15 15.40
CA LEU A 127 17.01 10.23 15.18
C LEU A 127 16.36 11.36 14.36
N GLU A 128 15.64 11.02 13.30
CA GLU A 128 14.91 12.00 12.50
C GLU A 128 13.91 12.79 13.36
N ASP A 129 13.11 12.12 14.17
CA ASP A 129 12.15 12.75 15.07
C ASP A 129 12.85 13.68 16.05
N TYR A 130 13.95 13.24 16.63
CA TYR A 130 14.76 14.05 17.53
C TYR A 130 15.25 15.32 16.84
N LEU A 131 15.83 15.19 15.62
CA LEU A 131 16.36 16.30 14.85
C LEU A 131 15.27 17.28 14.41
N ILE A 132 14.10 16.78 14.01
CA ILE A 132 12.95 17.60 13.65
C ILE A 132 12.48 18.41 14.86
N ASN A 133 12.33 17.78 16.02
CA ASN A 133 11.91 18.43 17.23
C ASN A 133 12.93 19.49 17.70
N LYS A 134 14.22 19.18 17.60
CA LYS A 134 15.29 20.11 17.91
C LYS A 134 15.27 21.32 16.99
N SER A 135 15.13 21.10 15.69
CA SER A 135 15.05 22.17 14.68
C SER A 135 13.83 23.06 14.94
N GLN A 136 12.69 22.46 15.28
CA GLN A 136 11.47 23.20 15.58
C GLN A 136 11.64 24.07 16.82
N ARG A 137 12.29 23.58 17.86
CA ARG A 137 12.59 24.37 19.06
C ARG A 137 13.48 25.54 18.74
N LEU A 138 14.55 25.34 17.96
CA LEU A 138 15.46 26.42 17.58
C LEU A 138 14.77 27.50 16.76
N ILE A 139 13.87 27.09 15.84
CA ILE A 139 13.05 28.05 15.07
C ILE A 139 12.15 28.85 15.99
N ASN A 140 11.45 28.18 16.91
CA ASN A 140 10.54 28.84 17.85
C ASN A 140 11.28 29.84 18.77
N GLU A 141 12.47 29.47 19.26
CA GLU A 141 13.32 30.36 20.06
C GLU A 141 13.75 31.59 19.26
N ALA A 142 14.11 31.40 18.00
CA ALA A 142 14.52 32.52 17.12
C ALA A 142 13.35 33.49 16.86
N LEU A 143 12.13 32.98 16.77
CA LEU A 143 10.94 33.80 16.54
C LEU A 143 10.51 34.60 17.79
N LEU A 144 10.94 34.15 18.98
CA LEU A 144 10.62 34.81 20.24
C LEU A 144 11.59 35.93 20.60
N LYS A 145 12.70 36.08 19.87
CA LYS A 145 13.65 37.17 20.02
C LYS A 145 13.25 38.35 19.10
#